data_c6c5d152abdc1b93a19b2260912844bc
#
_entry.id   c6c5d152abdc1b93a19b2260912844bc
#
_cell.length_a   1.000
_cell.length_b   1.000
_cell.length_c   1.000
_cell.angle_alpha   90.00
_cell.angle_beta   90.00
_cell.angle_gamma   90.00
#
_symmetry.space_group_name_H-M   'P 1'
#
loop_
_entity.id
_entity.type
_entity.pdbx_description
1 polymer ?
#
loop_
_entity_poly.entity_id
_entity_poly.type
_entity_poly.pdbx_seq_one_letter_code
_entity_poly.pdbx_strand_id
1 'polypeptide(L)'
;PCVEFVVGVEQAVTISAINTPLSTNILLMRSISRFAFGLNSIVAWLGALGSLTIDAFGIVITPQEGPTSFGGHADGMAGALPRIIDNLSYFTIWSNFLVAFTTYVIYRNPNNNKTWLKVLRVASLMMITVTCIVYILILAPDANPQSWNIYTNYLLHYITPPLTIVVWILFGPRKWFSWKIIRRALLIPIIYAIYTFIRGYFINQYPYGFINAADLGYQGALT
;
A
#
# COMPACT_ATOMS: atom_id res chain seq x y z
N PRO A 1 13.83 -51.11 28.12
CA PRO A 1 13.64 -49.86 28.88
C PRO A 1 13.76 -48.61 28.01
N CYS A 2 14.78 -48.53 27.11
CA CYS A 2 14.94 -47.32 26.25
C CYS A 2 13.85 -47.16 25.16
N VAL A 3 13.33 -48.25 24.59
CA VAL A 3 12.32 -48.23 23.55
C VAL A 3 10.95 -47.80 24.11
N GLU A 4 10.60 -48.24 25.30
CA GLU A 4 9.36 -47.83 25.97
C GLU A 4 9.36 -46.35 26.36
N PHE A 5 10.53 -45.80 26.73
CA PHE A 5 10.68 -44.37 27.04
C PHE A 5 10.48 -43.49 25.79
N VAL A 6 11.06 -43.88 24.64
CA VAL A 6 10.92 -43.14 23.38
C VAL A 6 9.47 -43.18 22.88
N VAL A 7 8.79 -44.33 22.95
CA VAL A 7 7.35 -44.44 22.55
C VAL A 7 6.47 -43.62 23.49
N GLY A 8 6.77 -43.60 24.80
CA GLY A 8 6.03 -42.77 25.76
C GLY A 8 6.18 -41.26 25.52
N VAL A 9 7.37 -40.80 25.13
CA VAL A 9 7.63 -39.38 24.79
C VAL A 9 6.94 -38.98 23.48
N GLU A 10 7.01 -39.85 22.47
CA GLU A 10 6.31 -39.59 21.19
C GLU A 10 4.78 -39.55 21.35
N GLN A 11 4.20 -40.44 22.13
CA GLN A 11 2.79 -40.41 22.48
C GLN A 11 2.39 -39.18 23.30
N ALA A 12 3.21 -38.78 24.28
CA ALA A 12 2.97 -37.59 25.09
C ALA A 12 3.04 -36.31 24.28
N VAL A 13 4.00 -36.21 23.35
CA VAL A 13 4.14 -35.07 22.42
C VAL A 13 2.95 -35.03 21.43
N THR A 14 2.54 -36.18 20.90
CA THR A 14 1.40 -36.29 19.99
C THR A 14 0.08 -35.96 20.70
N ILE A 15 -0.13 -36.43 21.93
CA ILE A 15 -1.32 -36.15 22.75
C ILE A 15 -1.34 -34.67 23.18
N SER A 16 -0.20 -34.05 23.48
CA SER A 16 -0.09 -32.62 23.78
C SER A 16 -0.43 -31.75 22.58
N ALA A 17 -0.05 -32.16 21.38
CA ALA A 17 -0.39 -31.46 20.14
C ALA A 17 -1.89 -31.57 19.77
N ILE A 18 -2.55 -32.66 20.13
CA ILE A 18 -3.98 -32.93 19.88
C ILE A 18 -4.88 -32.23 20.93
N ASN A 19 -4.38 -32.00 22.15
CA ASN A 19 -5.14 -31.45 23.27
C ASN A 19 -5.02 -29.94 23.48
N THR A 20 -4.47 -29.17 22.52
CA THR A 20 -4.65 -27.72 22.58
C THR A 20 -6.16 -27.42 22.37
N PRO A 21 -6.86 -26.87 23.37
CA PRO A 21 -8.29 -26.64 23.22
C PRO A 21 -8.54 -25.75 22.00
N LEU A 22 -9.55 -26.09 21.22
CA LEU A 22 -9.95 -25.34 19.99
C LEU A 22 -10.04 -23.83 20.23
N SER A 23 -10.41 -23.42 21.44
CA SER A 23 -10.42 -22.05 21.92
C SER A 23 -9.04 -21.36 21.90
N THR A 24 -7.98 -22.10 22.29
CA THR A 24 -6.60 -21.56 22.32
C THR A 24 -6.09 -21.31 20.91
N ASN A 25 -6.34 -22.21 19.97
CA ASN A 25 -5.99 -22.04 18.56
C ASN A 25 -6.73 -20.85 17.91
N ILE A 26 -8.00 -20.66 18.23
CA ILE A 26 -8.78 -19.51 17.73
C ILE A 26 -8.24 -18.20 18.30
N LEU A 27 -7.89 -18.13 19.58
CA LEU A 27 -7.33 -16.95 20.20
C LEU A 27 -5.93 -16.61 19.61
N LEU A 28 -5.09 -17.61 19.39
CA LEU A 28 -3.78 -17.47 18.77
C LEU A 28 -3.92 -16.91 17.34
N MET A 29 -4.79 -17.50 16.53
CA MET A 29 -5.04 -17.02 15.15
C MET A 29 -5.56 -15.59 15.12
N ARG A 30 -6.42 -15.20 16.05
CA ARG A 30 -6.88 -13.80 16.18
C ARG A 30 -5.75 -12.85 16.56
N SER A 31 -4.85 -13.25 17.46
CA SER A 31 -3.69 -12.46 17.87
C SER A 31 -2.73 -12.27 16.69
N ILE A 32 -2.39 -13.35 15.97
CA ILE A 32 -1.53 -13.31 14.78
C ILE A 32 -2.14 -12.42 13.69
N SER A 33 -3.42 -12.57 13.41
CA SER A 33 -4.15 -11.73 12.45
C SER A 33 -4.06 -10.24 12.81
N ARG A 34 -4.34 -9.90 14.07
CA ARG A 34 -4.23 -8.50 14.54
C ARG A 34 -2.80 -7.97 14.38
N PHE A 35 -1.80 -8.75 14.79
CA PHE A 35 -0.40 -8.37 14.62
C PHE A 35 -0.05 -8.13 13.15
N ALA A 36 -0.46 -9.02 12.25
CA ALA A 36 -0.20 -8.90 10.82
C ALA A 36 -0.83 -7.64 10.21
N PHE A 37 -2.08 -7.32 10.56
CA PHE A 37 -2.72 -6.06 10.12
C PHE A 37 -2.05 -4.83 10.74
N GLY A 38 -1.64 -4.89 12.00
CA GLY A 38 -0.90 -3.81 12.66
C GLY A 38 0.46 -3.55 12.00
N LEU A 39 1.23 -4.61 11.75
CA LEU A 39 2.52 -4.51 11.06
C LEU A 39 2.36 -3.92 9.65
N ASN A 40 1.38 -4.41 8.89
CA ASN A 40 1.09 -3.88 7.55
C ASN A 40 0.73 -2.39 7.61
N SER A 41 -0.05 -1.97 8.60
CA SER A 41 -0.37 -0.57 8.81
C SER A 41 0.89 0.28 9.08
N ILE A 42 1.75 -0.17 9.99
CA ILE A 42 2.98 0.55 10.36
C ILE A 42 3.89 0.70 9.14
N VAL A 43 4.11 -0.38 8.38
CA VAL A 43 4.96 -0.38 7.18
C VAL A 43 4.43 0.61 6.15
N ALA A 44 3.13 0.59 5.87
CA ALA A 44 2.51 1.50 4.90
C ALA A 44 2.56 2.97 5.37
N TRP A 45 2.34 3.24 6.67
CA TRP A 45 2.49 4.59 7.23
C TRP A 45 3.93 5.08 7.14
N LEU A 46 4.92 4.26 7.48
CA LEU A 46 6.34 4.62 7.39
C LEU A 46 6.74 4.97 5.96
N GLY A 47 6.29 4.20 4.97
CA GLY A 47 6.54 4.50 3.56
C GLY A 47 5.91 5.82 3.13
N ALA A 48 4.61 5.99 3.36
CA ALA A 48 3.87 7.16 2.88
C ALA A 48 4.25 8.46 3.62
N LEU A 49 4.32 8.43 4.96
CA LEU A 49 4.71 9.61 5.75
C LEU A 49 6.21 9.90 5.61
N GLY A 50 7.06 8.87 5.47
CA GLY A 50 8.47 9.04 5.22
C GLY A 50 8.73 9.78 3.90
N SER A 51 8.09 9.34 2.81
CA SER A 51 8.17 10.03 1.51
C SER A 51 7.67 11.48 1.63
N LEU A 52 6.51 11.69 2.24
CA LEU A 52 5.96 13.03 2.43
C LEU A 52 6.88 13.94 3.27
N THR A 53 7.54 13.39 4.29
CA THR A 53 8.49 14.13 5.14
C THR A 53 9.73 14.53 4.36
N ILE A 54 10.29 13.61 3.56
CA ILE A 54 11.45 13.88 2.70
C ILE A 54 11.14 15.06 1.77
N ASP A 55 10.00 15.03 1.11
CA ASP A 55 9.58 16.08 0.18
C ASP A 55 9.25 17.39 0.91
N ALA A 56 8.55 17.32 2.04
CA ALA A 56 8.20 18.51 2.83
C ALA A 56 9.44 19.30 3.27
N PHE A 57 10.45 18.61 3.76
CA PHE A 57 11.68 19.26 4.24
C PHE A 57 12.75 19.44 3.16
N GLY A 58 12.52 18.94 1.92
CA GLY A 58 13.51 19.00 0.84
C GLY A 58 14.80 18.26 1.19
N ILE A 59 14.69 17.14 1.92
CA ILE A 59 15.84 16.31 2.31
C ILE A 59 16.53 15.73 1.08
N VAL A 60 15.71 15.34 0.08
CA VAL A 60 16.16 14.93 -1.25
C VAL A 60 15.33 15.69 -2.26
N ILE A 61 15.97 16.48 -3.10
CA ILE A 61 15.30 17.21 -4.17
C ILE A 61 15.34 16.33 -5.40
N THR A 62 14.16 15.96 -5.88
CA THR A 62 14.00 15.22 -7.13
C THR A 62 14.09 16.21 -8.28
N PRO A 63 15.09 16.09 -9.17
CA PRO A 63 15.15 16.91 -10.37
C PRO A 63 13.89 16.72 -11.21
N GLN A 64 13.45 17.77 -11.89
CA GLN A 64 12.39 17.65 -12.87
C GLN A 64 12.96 16.93 -14.12
N GLU A 65 12.41 15.76 -14.45
CA GLU A 65 12.89 14.96 -15.59
C GLU A 65 12.50 15.55 -16.96
N GLY A 66 11.52 16.47 -16.97
CA GLY A 66 11.06 17.17 -18.17
C GLY A 66 10.08 18.29 -17.80
N PRO A 67 9.76 19.19 -18.73
CA PRO A 67 8.93 20.36 -18.46
C PRO A 67 7.49 19.99 -18.03
N THR A 68 7.06 18.79 -18.34
CA THR A 68 5.71 18.25 -18.10
C THR A 68 5.65 17.23 -16.97
N SER A 69 6.79 16.96 -16.29
CA SER A 69 6.88 16.11 -15.10
C SER A 69 6.83 16.95 -13.83
N PHE A 70 6.43 16.32 -12.71
CA PHE A 70 6.52 16.96 -11.39
C PHE A 70 7.97 17.23 -11.00
N GLY A 71 8.20 18.25 -10.18
CA GLY A 71 9.52 18.64 -9.69
C GLY A 71 9.91 20.07 -10.04
N GLY A 72 11.21 20.39 -9.94
CA GLY A 72 11.73 21.72 -10.24
C GLY A 72 11.33 22.81 -9.23
N HIS A 73 10.94 22.40 -8.02
CA HIS A 73 10.55 23.32 -6.95
C HIS A 73 11.77 23.90 -6.22
N ALA A 74 11.58 25.06 -5.62
CA ALA A 74 12.62 25.72 -4.82
C ALA A 74 13.12 24.83 -3.67
N ASP A 75 14.37 25.02 -3.31
CA ASP A 75 15.02 24.34 -2.19
C ASP A 75 14.45 24.78 -0.84
N GLY A 76 14.69 23.96 0.17
CA GLY A 76 14.30 24.25 1.55
C GLY A 76 12.79 24.43 1.73
N MET A 77 12.39 25.24 2.71
CA MET A 77 10.98 25.43 3.07
C MET A 77 10.17 26.21 2.02
N ALA A 78 10.81 27.00 1.17
CA ALA A 78 10.13 27.78 0.12
C ALA A 78 9.41 26.87 -0.90
N GLY A 79 9.99 25.71 -1.20
CA GLY A 79 9.38 24.71 -2.10
C GLY A 79 8.57 23.61 -1.39
N ALA A 80 8.40 23.67 -0.06
CA ALA A 80 7.77 22.60 0.72
C ALA A 80 6.33 22.31 0.26
N LEU A 81 5.50 23.34 0.13
CA LEU A 81 4.08 23.16 -0.22
C LEU A 81 3.89 22.53 -1.61
N PRO A 82 4.51 23.03 -2.69
CA PRO A 82 4.37 22.38 -3.99
C PRO A 82 4.93 20.95 -4.01
N ARG A 83 6.06 20.64 -3.33
CA ARG A 83 6.57 19.27 -3.23
C ARG A 83 5.58 18.33 -2.50
N ILE A 84 4.96 18.79 -1.41
CA ILE A 84 3.91 18.04 -0.70
C ILE A 84 2.73 17.77 -1.63
N ILE A 85 2.28 18.76 -2.39
CA ILE A 85 1.15 18.62 -3.32
C ILE A 85 1.49 17.63 -4.42
N ASP A 86 2.71 17.67 -4.97
CA ASP A 86 3.17 16.71 -5.98
C ASP A 86 3.22 15.29 -5.39
N ASN A 87 3.82 15.12 -4.21
CA ASN A 87 3.87 13.83 -3.52
C ASN A 87 2.47 13.26 -3.30
N LEU A 88 1.55 14.06 -2.78
CA LEU A 88 0.15 13.68 -2.59
C LEU A 88 -0.61 13.42 -3.91
N SER A 89 -0.05 13.74 -5.05
CA SER A 89 -0.63 13.49 -6.37
C SER A 89 -0.19 12.18 -7.00
N TYR A 90 0.71 11.42 -6.38
CA TYR A 90 1.08 10.10 -6.86
C TYR A 90 0.08 9.02 -6.45
N PHE A 91 -0.29 8.14 -7.39
CA PHE A 91 -1.17 6.98 -7.13
C PHE A 91 -0.62 6.05 -6.03
N THR A 92 0.70 5.90 -6.00
CA THR A 92 1.41 5.14 -4.97
C THR A 92 1.10 5.65 -3.57
N ILE A 93 1.09 6.95 -3.38
CA ILE A 93 0.82 7.57 -2.07
C ILE A 93 -0.64 7.33 -1.66
N TRP A 94 -1.60 7.51 -2.57
CA TRP A 94 -3.01 7.20 -2.29
C TRP A 94 -3.22 5.74 -1.90
N SER A 95 -2.61 4.82 -2.66
CA SER A 95 -2.73 3.38 -2.40
C SER A 95 -2.16 3.00 -1.04
N ASN A 96 -0.98 3.52 -0.68
CA ASN A 96 -0.33 3.26 0.60
C ASN A 96 -1.09 3.88 1.78
N PHE A 97 -1.62 5.10 1.66
CA PHE A 97 -2.49 5.69 2.69
C PHE A 97 -3.76 4.88 2.91
N LEU A 98 -4.40 4.40 1.84
CA LEU A 98 -5.58 3.53 1.98
C LEU A 98 -5.24 2.20 2.65
N VAL A 99 -4.09 1.59 2.32
CA VAL A 99 -3.59 0.40 3.02
C VAL A 99 -3.37 0.71 4.50
N ALA A 100 -2.59 1.74 4.80
CA ALA A 100 -2.24 2.12 6.16
C ALA A 100 -3.49 2.35 7.04
N PHE A 101 -4.43 3.14 6.53
CA PHE A 101 -5.66 3.46 7.23
C PHE A 101 -6.57 2.24 7.42
N THR A 102 -6.83 1.48 6.35
CA THR A 102 -7.78 0.36 6.43
C THR A 102 -7.25 -0.79 7.29
N THR A 103 -5.94 -1.07 7.22
CA THR A 103 -5.31 -2.08 8.08
C THR A 103 -5.23 -1.64 9.53
N TYR A 104 -5.02 -0.35 9.81
CA TYR A 104 -5.13 0.22 11.16
C TYR A 104 -6.52 0.03 11.76
N VAL A 105 -7.58 0.34 11.00
CA VAL A 105 -8.96 0.19 11.47
C VAL A 105 -9.27 -1.27 11.78
N ILE A 106 -8.81 -2.22 10.94
CA ILE A 106 -8.99 -3.66 11.18
C ILE A 106 -8.18 -4.10 12.42
N TYR A 107 -6.95 -3.63 12.57
CA TYR A 107 -6.12 -3.90 13.76
C TYR A 107 -6.81 -3.44 15.06
N ARG A 108 -7.38 -2.21 15.05
CA ARG A 108 -8.07 -1.65 16.23
C ARG A 108 -9.39 -2.35 16.52
N ASN A 109 -10.13 -2.70 15.48
CA ASN A 109 -11.42 -3.37 15.62
C ASN A 109 -11.60 -4.46 14.55
N PRO A 110 -11.13 -5.70 14.80
CA PRO A 110 -11.23 -6.81 13.85
C PRO A 110 -12.66 -7.21 13.50
N ASN A 111 -13.62 -6.87 14.35
CA ASN A 111 -15.04 -7.18 14.14
C ASN A 111 -15.79 -6.07 13.37
N ASN A 112 -15.11 -5.02 12.96
CA ASN A 112 -15.72 -3.92 12.20
C ASN A 112 -16.16 -4.42 10.81
N ASN A 113 -17.47 -4.46 10.60
CA ASN A 113 -18.06 -4.96 9.37
C ASN A 113 -18.83 -3.88 8.59
N LYS A 114 -18.51 -2.60 8.83
CA LYS A 114 -19.17 -1.46 8.17
C LYS A 114 -18.86 -1.42 6.68
N THR A 115 -19.87 -1.04 5.89
CA THR A 115 -19.77 -1.02 4.42
C THR A 115 -18.65 -0.12 3.91
N TRP A 116 -18.46 1.07 4.51
CA TRP A 116 -17.39 1.97 4.10
C TRP A 116 -16.00 1.34 4.24
N LEU A 117 -15.75 0.60 5.34
CA LEU A 117 -14.46 -0.08 5.55
C LEU A 117 -14.24 -1.17 4.50
N LYS A 118 -15.27 -1.94 4.15
CA LYS A 118 -15.21 -2.94 3.08
C LYS A 118 -14.84 -2.30 1.74
N VAL A 119 -15.50 -1.19 1.40
CA VAL A 119 -15.25 -0.43 0.16
C VAL A 119 -13.81 0.07 0.12
N LEU A 120 -13.36 0.79 1.16
CA LEU A 120 -12.00 1.32 1.23
C LEU A 120 -10.94 0.20 1.23
N ARG A 121 -11.19 -0.91 1.92
CA ARG A 121 -10.25 -2.03 1.96
C ARG A 121 -10.14 -2.74 0.61
N VAL A 122 -11.24 -2.98 -0.08
CA VAL A 122 -11.21 -3.56 -1.43
C VAL A 122 -10.52 -2.60 -2.40
N ALA A 123 -10.80 -1.30 -2.32
CA ALA A 123 -10.09 -0.30 -3.11
C ALA A 123 -8.58 -0.29 -2.81
N SER A 124 -8.18 -0.35 -1.53
CA SER A 124 -6.75 -0.38 -1.16
C SER A 124 -6.03 -1.60 -1.73
N LEU A 125 -6.68 -2.78 -1.74
CA LEU A 125 -6.13 -4.00 -2.33
C LEU A 125 -5.96 -3.87 -3.86
N MET A 126 -6.96 -3.33 -4.55
CA MET A 126 -6.90 -3.12 -5.99
C MET A 126 -5.80 -2.10 -6.33
N MET A 127 -5.80 -0.95 -5.67
CA MET A 127 -4.84 0.12 -5.95
C MET A 127 -3.41 -0.30 -5.62
N ILE A 128 -3.17 -0.95 -4.47
CA ILE A 128 -1.80 -1.37 -4.10
C ILE A 128 -1.28 -2.48 -5.03
N THR A 129 -2.15 -3.34 -5.55
CA THR A 129 -1.78 -4.34 -6.55
C THR A 129 -1.37 -3.68 -7.87
N VAL A 130 -2.14 -2.69 -8.33
CA VAL A 130 -1.78 -1.88 -9.51
C VAL A 130 -0.47 -1.15 -9.28
N THR A 131 -0.28 -0.50 -8.12
CA THR A 131 1.00 0.14 -7.75
C THR A 131 2.17 -0.83 -7.89
N CYS A 132 2.06 -2.05 -7.36
CA CYS A 132 3.10 -3.07 -7.44
C CYS A 132 3.43 -3.45 -8.88
N ILE A 133 2.41 -3.78 -9.67
CA ILE A 133 2.56 -4.24 -11.06
C ILE A 133 3.16 -3.13 -11.93
N VAL A 134 2.57 -1.94 -11.89
CA VAL A 134 3.02 -0.79 -12.70
C VAL A 134 4.44 -0.40 -12.31
N TYR A 135 4.75 -0.36 -11.02
CA TYR A 135 6.09 -0.03 -10.58
C TYR A 135 7.12 -1.04 -11.09
N ILE A 136 6.92 -2.33 -10.85
CA ILE A 136 7.88 -3.37 -11.22
C ILE A 136 8.08 -3.45 -12.74
N LEU A 137 7.00 -3.34 -13.52
CA LEU A 137 7.07 -3.56 -14.97
C LEU A 137 7.42 -2.30 -15.76
N ILE A 138 7.05 -1.11 -15.28
CA ILE A 138 7.16 0.12 -16.06
C ILE A 138 8.16 1.10 -15.44
N LEU A 139 8.11 1.31 -14.11
CA LEU A 139 8.89 2.38 -13.49
C LEU A 139 10.24 1.91 -12.95
N ALA A 140 10.32 0.71 -12.40
CA ALA A 140 11.53 0.22 -11.73
C ALA A 140 12.77 0.12 -12.66
N PRO A 141 12.66 -0.22 -13.96
CA PRO A 141 13.82 -0.28 -14.85
C PRO A 141 14.59 1.04 -14.95
N ASP A 142 13.88 2.17 -14.91
CA ASP A 142 14.46 3.51 -15.03
C ASP A 142 14.56 4.24 -13.69
N ALA A 143 14.04 3.65 -12.60
CA ALA A 143 14.02 4.26 -11.30
C ALA A 143 15.43 4.29 -10.67
N ASN A 144 15.88 5.47 -10.30
CA ASN A 144 17.16 5.67 -9.61
C ASN A 144 16.97 6.49 -8.32
N PRO A 145 16.28 5.93 -7.30
CA PRO A 145 16.08 6.63 -6.06
C PRO A 145 17.40 6.88 -5.34
N GLN A 146 17.58 8.10 -4.80
CA GLN A 146 18.79 8.52 -4.15
C GLN A 146 18.56 8.74 -2.65
N SER A 147 19.62 8.56 -1.85
CA SER A 147 19.63 8.89 -0.42
C SER A 147 18.43 8.24 0.33
N TRP A 148 17.69 9.02 1.11
CA TRP A 148 16.54 8.56 1.88
C TRP A 148 15.35 8.05 1.03
N ASN A 149 15.25 8.49 -0.22
CA ASN A 149 14.24 7.99 -1.16
C ASN A 149 14.40 6.50 -1.48
N ILE A 150 15.60 5.93 -1.31
CA ILE A 150 15.82 4.48 -1.45
C ILE A 150 14.92 3.72 -0.46
N TYR A 151 14.91 4.11 0.81
CA TYR A 151 14.15 3.41 1.86
C TYR A 151 12.64 3.54 1.66
N THR A 152 12.17 4.76 1.37
CA THR A 152 10.73 4.97 1.12
C THR A 152 10.27 4.28 -0.15
N ASN A 153 11.10 4.23 -1.19
CA ASN A 153 10.83 3.50 -2.41
C ASN A 153 10.65 1.99 -2.15
N TYR A 154 11.54 1.38 -1.36
CA TYR A 154 11.40 -0.02 -0.95
C TYR A 154 10.12 -0.26 -0.15
N LEU A 155 9.80 0.60 0.81
CA LEU A 155 8.58 0.46 1.61
C LEU A 155 7.32 0.56 0.75
N LEU A 156 7.25 1.54 -0.15
CA LEU A 156 6.06 1.86 -0.94
C LEU A 156 5.78 0.85 -2.05
N HIS A 157 6.82 0.28 -2.68
CA HIS A 157 6.67 -0.49 -3.91
C HIS A 157 7.03 -1.98 -3.75
N TYR A 158 7.98 -2.33 -2.87
CA TYR A 158 8.46 -3.70 -2.74
C TYR A 158 8.00 -4.41 -1.46
N ILE A 159 7.71 -3.68 -0.37
CA ILE A 159 7.35 -4.28 0.91
C ILE A 159 5.85 -4.19 1.17
N THR A 160 5.28 -2.98 1.13
CA THR A 160 3.85 -2.79 1.44
C THR A 160 2.92 -3.58 0.51
N PRO A 161 3.10 -3.60 -0.84
CA PRO A 161 2.18 -4.31 -1.71
C PRO A 161 2.12 -5.82 -1.45
N PRO A 162 3.24 -6.59 -1.50
CA PRO A 162 3.17 -8.02 -1.25
C PRO A 162 2.75 -8.35 0.18
N LEU A 163 3.18 -7.58 1.18
CA LEU A 163 2.73 -7.75 2.56
C LEU A 163 1.20 -7.58 2.67
N THR A 164 0.65 -6.57 2.02
CA THR A 164 -0.80 -6.31 2.01
C THR A 164 -1.58 -7.46 1.40
N ILE A 165 -1.09 -8.01 0.28
CA ILE A 165 -1.73 -9.13 -0.43
C ILE A 165 -1.65 -10.39 0.43
N VAL A 166 -0.47 -10.72 0.98
CA VAL A 166 -0.27 -11.91 1.82
C VAL A 166 -1.14 -11.84 3.08
N VAL A 167 -1.12 -10.72 3.79
CA VAL A 167 -1.95 -10.53 5.00
C VAL A 167 -3.43 -10.69 4.66
N TRP A 168 -3.88 -10.22 3.50
CA TRP A 168 -5.27 -10.39 3.08
C TRP A 168 -5.61 -11.83 2.71
N ILE A 169 -4.72 -12.53 2.00
CA ILE A 169 -4.93 -13.94 1.63
C ILE A 169 -5.02 -14.82 2.88
N LEU A 170 -4.19 -14.57 3.88
CA LEU A 170 -4.13 -15.37 5.09
C LEU A 170 -5.26 -15.04 6.08
N PHE A 171 -5.58 -13.76 6.28
CA PHE A 171 -6.42 -13.29 7.37
C PHE A 171 -7.63 -12.45 6.93
N GLY A 172 -7.72 -12.07 5.66
CA GLY A 172 -8.78 -11.20 5.16
C GLY A 172 -10.14 -11.89 5.07
N PRO A 173 -11.24 -11.18 5.42
CA PRO A 173 -12.58 -11.73 5.33
C PRO A 173 -13.05 -11.80 3.87
N ARG A 174 -13.02 -12.99 3.27
CA ARG A 174 -13.35 -13.24 1.86
C ARG A 174 -14.74 -12.78 1.46
N LYS A 175 -15.71 -12.79 2.40
CA LYS A 175 -17.09 -12.32 2.20
C LYS A 175 -17.20 -10.81 1.90
N TRP A 176 -16.11 -10.05 2.01
CA TRP A 176 -16.09 -8.63 1.65
C TRP A 176 -16.06 -8.42 0.13
N PHE A 177 -15.59 -9.41 -0.65
CA PHE A 177 -15.65 -9.36 -2.10
C PHE A 177 -17.08 -9.69 -2.60
N SER A 178 -17.91 -8.67 -2.72
CA SER A 178 -19.19 -8.74 -3.42
C SER A 178 -19.20 -7.76 -4.58
N TRP A 179 -19.94 -8.05 -5.64
CA TRP A 179 -20.02 -7.18 -6.81
C TRP A 179 -20.42 -5.74 -6.46
N LYS A 180 -21.32 -5.59 -5.47
CA LYS A 180 -21.74 -4.29 -4.94
C LYS A 180 -20.58 -3.51 -4.29
N ILE A 181 -19.72 -4.19 -3.55
CA ILE A 181 -18.54 -3.56 -2.91
C ILE A 181 -17.49 -3.24 -3.95
N ILE A 182 -17.19 -4.13 -4.88
CA ILE A 182 -16.20 -3.95 -5.96
C ILE A 182 -16.54 -2.71 -6.78
N ARG A 183 -17.80 -2.58 -7.26
CA ARG A 183 -18.23 -1.40 -8.05
C ARG A 183 -18.06 -0.08 -7.29
N ARG A 184 -18.32 -0.07 -5.98
CA ARG A 184 -18.09 1.11 -5.15
C ARG A 184 -16.61 1.39 -4.92
N ALA A 185 -15.81 0.33 -4.76
CA ALA A 185 -14.36 0.45 -4.60
C ALA A 185 -13.68 1.02 -5.83
N LEU A 186 -14.15 0.68 -7.04
CA LEU A 186 -13.66 1.22 -8.31
C LEU A 186 -13.83 2.73 -8.44
N LEU A 187 -14.76 3.34 -7.72
CA LEU A 187 -14.93 4.81 -7.74
C LEU A 187 -13.68 5.54 -7.23
N ILE A 188 -12.91 4.94 -6.32
CA ILE A 188 -11.72 5.59 -5.73
C ILE A 188 -10.60 5.77 -6.75
N PRO A 189 -10.13 4.73 -7.48
CA PRO A 189 -9.14 4.92 -8.55
C PRO A 189 -9.69 5.77 -9.71
N ILE A 190 -11.00 5.74 -10.00
CA ILE A 190 -11.61 6.62 -11.01
C ILE A 190 -11.54 8.09 -10.56
N ILE A 191 -11.86 8.39 -9.30
CA ILE A 191 -11.72 9.75 -8.73
C ILE A 191 -10.27 10.21 -8.80
N TYR A 192 -9.32 9.31 -8.49
CA TYR A 192 -7.89 9.62 -8.64
C TYR A 192 -7.54 9.97 -10.10
N ALA A 193 -7.98 9.16 -11.07
CA ALA A 193 -7.72 9.42 -12.48
C ALA A 193 -8.29 10.78 -12.92
N ILE A 194 -9.55 11.07 -12.56
CA ILE A 194 -10.19 12.37 -12.85
C ILE A 194 -9.37 13.51 -12.23
N TYR A 195 -9.00 13.39 -10.95
CA TYR A 195 -8.16 14.36 -10.26
C TYR A 195 -6.84 14.59 -11.00
N THR A 196 -6.16 13.52 -11.40
CA THR A 196 -4.85 13.59 -12.08
C THR A 196 -4.94 14.32 -13.41
N PHE A 197 -5.95 14.02 -14.23
CA PHE A 197 -6.13 14.68 -15.52
C PHE A 197 -6.60 16.14 -15.38
N ILE A 198 -7.48 16.43 -14.43
CA ILE A 198 -7.89 17.81 -14.14
C ILE A 198 -6.69 18.64 -13.68
N ARG A 199 -5.94 18.14 -12.68
CA ARG A 199 -4.76 18.83 -12.19
C ARG A 199 -3.72 19.00 -13.30
N GLY A 200 -3.42 17.93 -14.03
CA GLY A 200 -2.46 17.95 -15.12
C GLY A 200 -2.81 18.95 -16.22
N TYR A 201 -4.10 19.10 -16.54
CA TYR A 201 -4.58 20.12 -17.49
C TYR A 201 -4.24 21.55 -17.04
N PHE A 202 -4.44 21.86 -15.74
CA PHE A 202 -4.20 23.22 -15.24
C PHE A 202 -2.73 23.57 -15.05
N ILE A 203 -1.88 22.62 -14.63
CA ILE A 203 -0.47 22.89 -14.34
C ILE A 203 0.49 22.41 -15.44
N ASN A 204 -0.05 21.73 -16.47
CA ASN A 204 0.70 21.09 -17.55
C ASN A 204 1.80 20.12 -17.06
N GLN A 205 1.55 19.45 -15.93
CA GLN A 205 2.48 18.49 -15.35
C GLN A 205 1.72 17.24 -14.87
N TYR A 206 2.33 16.06 -15.03
CA TYR A 206 1.75 14.77 -14.69
C TYR A 206 2.69 13.92 -13.85
N PRO A 207 2.16 13.01 -12.98
CA PRO A 207 2.97 12.20 -12.07
C PRO A 207 3.74 11.07 -12.77
N TYR A 208 3.31 10.65 -13.97
CA TYR A 208 3.89 9.52 -14.70
C TYR A 208 3.90 9.79 -16.20
N GLY A 209 5.00 9.45 -16.88
CA GLY A 209 5.16 9.65 -18.33
C GLY A 209 4.11 8.91 -19.18
N PHE A 210 3.70 7.70 -18.76
CA PHE A 210 2.72 6.90 -19.51
C PHE A 210 1.27 7.43 -19.45
N ILE A 211 0.97 8.39 -18.56
CA ILE A 211 -0.33 9.09 -18.53
C ILE A 211 -0.17 10.60 -18.77
N ASN A 212 0.98 11.01 -19.29
CA ASN A 212 1.29 12.42 -19.49
C ASN A 212 0.59 12.95 -20.75
N ALA A 213 -0.59 13.51 -20.57
CA ALA A 213 -1.38 14.05 -21.68
C ALA A 213 -0.77 15.31 -22.32
N ALA A 214 0.18 15.99 -21.65
CA ALA A 214 0.89 17.12 -22.24
C ALA A 214 1.86 16.66 -23.34
N ASP A 215 2.48 15.48 -23.18
CA ASP A 215 3.42 14.92 -24.16
C ASP A 215 2.73 13.98 -25.17
N LEU A 216 1.80 13.14 -24.68
CA LEU A 216 1.16 12.08 -25.47
C LEU A 216 -0.15 12.53 -26.14
N GLY A 217 -0.70 13.67 -25.74
CA GLY A 217 -2.09 14.03 -25.99
C GLY A 217 -3.06 13.16 -25.19
N TYR A 218 -4.30 13.61 -25.01
CA TYR A 218 -5.31 12.84 -24.24
C TYR A 218 -5.62 11.48 -24.84
N GLN A 219 -5.59 11.36 -26.17
CA GLN A 219 -5.81 10.05 -26.82
C GLN A 219 -4.69 9.07 -26.46
N GLY A 220 -3.42 9.47 -26.57
CA GLY A 220 -2.29 8.62 -26.25
C GLY A 220 -2.19 8.26 -24.75
N ALA A 221 -2.56 9.18 -23.86
CA ALA A 221 -2.55 8.97 -22.42
C ALA A 221 -3.68 8.04 -21.91
N LEU A 222 -4.73 7.80 -22.72
CA LEU A 222 -5.90 6.99 -22.37
C LEU A 222 -5.93 5.62 -23.11
N THR A 223 -4.99 5.36 -23.99
CA THR A 223 -4.85 4.08 -24.70
C THR A 223 -3.67 3.28 -24.20
#